data_fda5ddb4061cd642bfadf31627a8d3ff
#
_entry.id   fda5ddb4061cd642bfadf31627a8d3ff
#
_cell.length_a   1.000
_cell.length_b   1.000
_cell.length_c   1.000
_cell.angle_alpha   90.00
_cell.angle_beta   90.00
_cell.angle_gamma   90.00
#
_symmetry.space_group_name_H-M   'P 1'
#
loop_
_entity.id
_entity.type
_entity.pdbx_description
1 polymer ?
#
loop_
_entity_poly.entity_id
_entity_poly.type
_entity_poly.pdbx_seq_one_letter_code
_entity_poly.pdbx_strand_id
1 'polypeptide(L)'
;MKTRIFALLLAMFCWLDATAAVTLGNQASYYPRMIRLAANGAANNRLIASFDYGNTQSTIWESTNNGTSWNQIATINLPEPGHCCSGLYEVPQALGGTPKGALLWTTSTTNGGAHAIRIYRSTDQGHSWSLLSTPVSGATGVWEGEFAIDSSGRLVMYYSSEEYKSSGYNQLIAHRVSADGGVTWSGDTIDVGISDGNVQRPGMPLVARLPNGSYVMTYEVCGASNCEAFIRTSANGVGWGTASNMGTRIESTSGNHFRHTPTVRWYSDGSANGRLLVTGEVLRRNSDDAIAANSGQVFMYNTNNGSGLWTEAATPLAAPTTGGSDVCNGYSTQLLPSTDGTQLYELVNVGCSIKFATGPMDNPVASGIYTLISKNSGLALDVSTCANAAGANVQQWTSNGANCQRWNMQNKGNGDYVLSAMNSGLALDVDACSTANGANVQQWTPNGAACQAWRPEPVGDGYFRLVSKNSGLVLDVDACSTTAGANVQQWQWLGGDCQRWRLQPSP
;
A
#
# COMPACT_ATOMS: atom_id res chain seq x y z
N MET A 1 58.21 30.97 0.80
CA MET A 1 57.08 30.46 0.06
C MET A 1 56.63 29.15 0.70
N LYS A 2 55.51 29.14 1.49
CA LYS A 2 54.94 27.94 2.10
C LYS A 2 53.69 27.60 1.35
N THR A 3 53.72 26.57 0.52
CA THR A 3 52.59 26.03 -0.24
C THR A 3 51.70 25.27 0.69
N ARG A 4 50.46 25.72 0.87
CA ARG A 4 49.42 24.97 1.59
C ARG A 4 48.70 24.06 0.60
N ILE A 5 48.79 22.76 0.81
CA ILE A 5 48.01 21.76 0.10
C ILE A 5 46.64 21.67 0.82
N PHE A 6 45.59 22.08 0.11
CA PHE A 6 44.22 21.84 0.51
C PHE A 6 43.84 20.41 0.10
N ALA A 7 43.68 19.54 1.07
CA ALA A 7 43.07 18.23 0.85
C ALA A 7 41.54 18.40 0.74
N LEU A 8 40.99 18.18 -0.43
CA LEU A 8 39.57 18.10 -0.68
C LEU A 8 39.09 16.72 -0.14
N LEU A 9 38.42 16.70 1.00
CA LEU A 9 37.65 15.51 1.41
C LEU A 9 36.39 15.42 0.52
N LEU A 10 36.41 14.50 -0.43
CA LEU A 10 35.22 14.08 -1.15
C LEU A 10 34.37 13.26 -0.17
N ALA A 11 33.30 13.85 0.35
CA ALA A 11 32.26 13.11 1.04
C ALA A 11 31.55 12.20 0.03
N MET A 12 31.88 10.93 0.07
CA MET A 12 31.18 9.88 -0.68
C MET A 12 29.80 9.72 -0.04
N PHE A 13 28.80 10.42 -0.56
CA PHE A 13 27.41 10.11 -0.31
C PHE A 13 27.14 8.74 -0.94
N CYS A 14 27.05 7.68 -0.09
CA CYS A 14 26.41 6.44 -0.50
C CYS A 14 24.95 6.75 -0.79
N TRP A 15 24.64 6.98 -2.06
CA TRP A 15 23.29 6.83 -2.55
C TRP A 15 22.97 5.34 -2.42
N LEU A 16 21.99 5.00 -1.56
CA LEU A 16 21.34 3.70 -1.66
C LEU A 16 20.79 3.62 -3.08
N ASP A 17 21.35 2.73 -3.87
CA ASP A 17 20.92 2.49 -5.24
C ASP A 17 19.42 2.20 -5.25
N ALA A 18 18.64 3.12 -5.79
CA ALA A 18 17.31 2.78 -6.28
C ALA A 18 17.55 1.67 -7.32
N THR A 19 17.05 0.47 -7.03
CA THR A 19 17.17 -0.63 -7.99
C THR A 19 16.60 -0.15 -9.32
N ALA A 20 17.37 -0.31 -10.38
CA ALA A 20 16.95 0.14 -11.70
C ALA A 20 15.57 -0.43 -12.03
N ALA A 21 14.65 0.43 -12.47
CA ALA A 21 13.29 0.00 -12.79
C ALA A 21 13.30 -1.10 -13.85
N VAL A 22 12.54 -2.17 -13.61
CA VAL A 22 12.38 -3.29 -14.55
C VAL A 22 11.27 -2.94 -15.53
N THR A 23 11.54 -3.00 -16.83
CA THR A 23 10.52 -2.80 -17.88
C THR A 23 9.82 -4.14 -18.17
N LEU A 24 8.50 -4.15 -18.11
CA LEU A 24 7.66 -5.29 -18.48
C LEU A 24 7.12 -5.07 -19.90
N GLY A 25 7.33 -6.03 -20.78
CA GLY A 25 6.93 -5.93 -22.18
C GLY A 25 7.81 -4.99 -23.00
N ASN A 26 7.56 -4.94 -24.29
CA ASN A 26 8.36 -4.17 -25.27
C ASN A 26 7.48 -3.30 -26.19
N GLN A 27 6.22 -3.10 -25.84
CA GLN A 27 5.26 -2.34 -26.66
C GLN A 27 4.47 -1.38 -25.78
N ALA A 28 3.77 -0.44 -26.42
CA ALA A 28 2.93 0.52 -25.74
C ALA A 28 1.84 -0.19 -24.93
N SER A 29 1.83 0.04 -23.64
CA SER A 29 0.96 -0.65 -22.68
C SER A 29 0.47 0.34 -21.62
N TYR A 30 -0.72 0.09 -21.11
CA TYR A 30 -1.42 0.98 -20.20
C TYR A 30 -2.18 0.18 -19.14
N TYR A 31 -2.76 0.88 -18.17
CA TYR A 31 -3.67 0.36 -17.17
C TYR A 31 -3.11 -0.84 -16.39
N PRO A 32 -1.98 -0.67 -15.71
CA PRO A 32 -1.36 -1.77 -14.98
C PRO A 32 -2.21 -2.24 -13.82
N ARG A 33 -2.17 -3.55 -13.55
CA ARG A 33 -2.69 -4.18 -12.33
C ARG A 33 -1.64 -5.10 -11.75
N MET A 34 -1.51 -5.12 -10.43
CA MET A 34 -0.57 -5.98 -9.72
C MET A 34 -1.18 -6.52 -8.43
N ILE A 35 -1.06 -7.82 -8.24
CA ILE A 35 -1.43 -8.52 -7.02
C ILE A 35 -0.28 -9.38 -6.51
N ARG A 36 -0.33 -9.72 -5.22
CA ARG A 36 0.49 -10.75 -4.61
C ARG A 36 -0.40 -11.94 -4.27
N LEU A 37 -0.01 -13.14 -4.69
CA LEU A 37 -0.74 -14.35 -4.36
C LEU A 37 -0.66 -14.62 -2.86
N ALA A 38 -1.81 -14.87 -2.24
CA ALA A 38 -1.97 -15.13 -0.81
C ALA A 38 -2.80 -16.39 -0.51
N ALA A 39 -3.48 -16.94 -1.53
CA ALA A 39 -4.40 -18.05 -1.39
C ALA A 39 -4.01 -19.29 -2.23
N ASN A 40 -2.77 -19.35 -2.73
CA ASN A 40 -2.24 -20.34 -3.67
C ASN A 40 -1.15 -21.29 -3.08
N GLY A 41 -1.12 -21.45 -1.75
CA GLY A 41 -0.21 -22.41 -1.10
C GLY A 41 1.27 -22.11 -1.39
N ALA A 42 1.97 -23.03 -2.05
CA ALA A 42 3.39 -22.88 -2.39
C ALA A 42 3.68 -21.72 -3.38
N ALA A 43 2.67 -21.26 -4.11
CA ALA A 43 2.80 -20.10 -5.00
C ALA A 43 2.54 -18.76 -4.29
N ASN A 44 2.20 -18.76 -3.00
CA ASN A 44 2.03 -17.53 -2.24
C ASN A 44 3.31 -16.68 -2.30
N ASN A 45 3.12 -15.36 -2.21
CA ASN A 45 4.14 -14.32 -2.36
C ASN A 45 4.65 -14.07 -3.78
N ARG A 46 4.28 -14.87 -4.79
CA ARG A 46 4.53 -14.48 -6.17
C ARG A 46 3.73 -13.23 -6.53
N LEU A 47 4.32 -12.38 -7.37
CA LEU A 47 3.64 -11.23 -7.92
C LEU A 47 3.07 -11.60 -9.29
N ILE A 48 1.81 -11.24 -9.51
CA ILE A 48 1.16 -11.35 -10.82
C ILE A 48 0.80 -9.94 -11.27
N ALA A 49 1.13 -9.62 -12.50
CA ALA A 49 0.80 -8.34 -13.13
C ALA A 49 0.06 -8.57 -14.44
N SER A 50 -0.84 -7.65 -14.77
CA SER A 50 -1.48 -7.54 -16.08
C SER A 50 -1.48 -6.08 -16.53
N PHE A 51 -1.50 -5.88 -17.83
CA PHE A 51 -1.68 -4.57 -18.44
C PHE A 51 -2.25 -4.72 -19.86
N ASP A 52 -2.95 -3.69 -20.29
CA ASP A 52 -3.58 -3.66 -21.59
C ASP A 52 -2.54 -3.39 -22.67
N TYR A 53 -2.65 -4.14 -23.77
CA TYR A 53 -1.69 -4.17 -24.85
C TYR A 53 -2.40 -4.22 -26.18
N GLY A 54 -2.22 -3.19 -26.99
CA GLY A 54 -2.94 -3.09 -28.25
C GLY A 54 -4.45 -3.07 -28.04
N ASN A 55 -5.21 -3.57 -29.03
CA ASN A 55 -6.68 -3.49 -29.03
C ASN A 55 -7.37 -4.84 -28.79
N THR A 56 -6.64 -5.96 -28.75
CA THR A 56 -7.24 -7.30 -28.70
C THR A 56 -6.53 -8.27 -27.78
N GLN A 57 -5.53 -7.80 -27.03
CA GLN A 57 -4.72 -8.66 -26.18
C GLN A 57 -4.40 -7.99 -24.85
N SER A 58 -4.28 -8.80 -23.81
CA SER A 58 -3.64 -8.42 -22.56
C SER A 58 -2.61 -9.46 -22.17
N THR A 59 -1.52 -9.05 -21.55
CA THR A 59 -0.44 -9.94 -21.13
C THR A 59 -0.41 -10.12 -19.62
N ILE A 60 -0.14 -11.35 -19.19
CA ILE A 60 0.00 -11.71 -17.78
C ILE A 60 1.45 -12.03 -17.49
N TRP A 61 1.98 -11.43 -16.44
CA TRP A 61 3.37 -11.53 -16.04
C TRP A 61 3.49 -12.03 -14.61
N GLU A 62 4.52 -12.81 -14.34
CA GLU A 62 4.84 -13.35 -13.02
C GLU A 62 6.24 -12.95 -12.59
N SER A 63 6.38 -12.63 -11.30
CA SER A 63 7.67 -12.59 -10.61
C SER A 63 7.65 -13.51 -9.40
N THR A 64 8.66 -14.38 -9.29
CA THR A 64 8.87 -15.31 -8.16
C THR A 64 9.93 -14.79 -7.18
N ASN A 65 10.51 -13.61 -7.43
CA ASN A 65 11.64 -13.04 -6.69
C ASN A 65 11.43 -11.56 -6.32
N ASN A 66 10.21 -11.24 -5.89
CA ASN A 66 9.82 -9.89 -5.43
C ASN A 66 10.07 -8.78 -6.47
N GLY A 67 9.83 -9.08 -7.75
CA GLY A 67 9.92 -8.10 -8.82
C GLY A 67 11.32 -7.89 -9.39
N THR A 68 12.36 -8.60 -8.89
CA THR A 68 13.72 -8.52 -9.43
C THR A 68 13.79 -8.95 -10.89
N SER A 69 12.97 -9.92 -11.29
CA SER A 69 12.75 -10.29 -12.67
C SER A 69 11.30 -10.71 -12.91
N TRP A 70 10.86 -10.59 -14.15
CA TRP A 70 9.50 -10.88 -14.58
C TRP A 70 9.49 -11.73 -15.83
N ASN A 71 8.58 -12.70 -15.89
CA ASN A 71 8.32 -13.56 -17.05
C ASN A 71 6.88 -13.40 -17.50
N GLN A 72 6.67 -13.22 -18.79
CA GLN A 72 5.33 -13.34 -19.35
C GLN A 72 4.89 -14.80 -19.32
N ILE A 73 3.76 -15.07 -18.64
CA ILE A 73 3.25 -16.45 -18.43
C ILE A 73 2.01 -16.75 -19.27
N ALA A 74 1.27 -15.72 -19.71
CA ALA A 74 0.10 -15.88 -20.59
C ALA A 74 -0.17 -14.63 -21.43
N THR A 75 -0.97 -14.86 -22.47
CA THR A 75 -1.66 -13.81 -23.24
C THR A 75 -3.15 -14.14 -23.28
N ILE A 76 -3.98 -13.17 -22.89
CA ILE A 76 -5.44 -13.26 -23.04
C ILE A 76 -5.81 -12.63 -24.37
N ASN A 77 -6.31 -13.43 -25.28
CA ASN A 77 -6.79 -12.96 -26.58
C ASN A 77 -8.28 -12.66 -26.49
N LEU A 78 -8.68 -11.49 -26.94
CA LEU A 78 -10.04 -11.00 -26.90
C LEU A 78 -10.68 -11.11 -28.28
N PRO A 79 -11.94 -11.55 -28.36
CA PRO A 79 -12.63 -11.67 -29.64
C PRO A 79 -13.04 -10.32 -30.25
N GLU A 80 -13.14 -9.27 -29.43
CA GLU A 80 -13.51 -7.94 -29.85
C GLU A 80 -12.29 -7.03 -30.09
N PRO A 81 -12.35 -6.12 -31.08
CA PRO A 81 -11.20 -5.31 -31.48
C PRO A 81 -10.87 -4.15 -30.54
N GLY A 82 -11.74 -3.79 -29.61
CA GLY A 82 -11.48 -2.71 -28.66
C GLY A 82 -11.55 -3.23 -27.24
N HIS A 83 -10.52 -2.98 -26.43
CA HIS A 83 -10.55 -3.28 -25.00
C HIS A 83 -9.78 -2.24 -24.20
N CYS A 84 -10.14 -2.09 -22.92
CA CYS A 84 -9.39 -1.30 -21.95
C CYS A 84 -9.73 -1.71 -20.52
N CYS A 85 -8.96 -1.12 -19.62
CA CYS A 85 -9.38 -0.91 -18.24
C CYS A 85 -9.54 -2.23 -17.48
N SER A 86 -8.53 -3.10 -17.63
CA SER A 86 -8.53 -4.43 -17.01
C SER A 86 -8.38 -4.38 -15.50
N GLY A 87 -9.08 -5.31 -14.81
CA GLY A 87 -8.94 -5.59 -13.38
C GLY A 87 -8.28 -6.95 -13.16
N LEU A 88 -7.59 -7.13 -12.04
CA LEU A 88 -6.96 -8.40 -11.66
C LEU A 88 -7.17 -8.66 -10.16
N TYR A 89 -7.71 -9.84 -9.84
CA TYR A 89 -8.10 -10.17 -8.48
C TYR A 89 -7.83 -11.65 -8.14
N GLU A 90 -7.28 -11.94 -6.96
CA GLU A 90 -7.19 -13.29 -6.42
C GLU A 90 -8.39 -13.56 -5.50
N VAL A 91 -9.10 -14.64 -5.70
CA VAL A 91 -10.25 -15.05 -4.90
C VAL A 91 -9.77 -15.61 -3.55
N PRO A 92 -10.06 -14.93 -2.41
CA PRO A 92 -9.47 -15.31 -1.12
C PRO A 92 -10.13 -16.53 -0.46
N GLN A 93 -11.29 -16.93 -0.92
CA GLN A 93 -12.09 -18.06 -0.40
C GLN A 93 -12.84 -18.73 -1.53
N ALA A 94 -13.27 -19.97 -1.35
CA ALA A 94 -14.10 -20.64 -2.36
C ALA A 94 -15.47 -19.94 -2.47
N LEU A 95 -15.93 -19.70 -3.69
CA LEU A 95 -17.16 -19.02 -4.03
C LEU A 95 -17.92 -19.83 -5.08
N GLY A 96 -18.90 -20.60 -4.67
CA GLY A 96 -19.64 -21.47 -5.61
C GLY A 96 -18.70 -22.32 -6.47
N GLY A 97 -18.76 -22.15 -7.80
CA GLY A 97 -17.91 -22.85 -8.76
C GLY A 97 -16.50 -22.27 -8.95
N THR A 98 -16.13 -21.21 -8.23
CA THR A 98 -14.81 -20.59 -8.31
C THR A 98 -13.99 -20.93 -7.06
N PRO A 99 -12.89 -21.70 -7.19
CA PRO A 99 -12.10 -22.14 -6.05
C PRO A 99 -11.32 -20.99 -5.40
N LYS A 100 -10.96 -21.18 -4.11
CA LYS A 100 -9.99 -20.33 -3.43
C LYS A 100 -8.68 -20.30 -4.23
N GLY A 101 -8.07 -19.13 -4.39
CA GLY A 101 -6.84 -18.94 -5.12
C GLY A 101 -7.02 -18.79 -6.65
N ALA A 102 -8.23 -18.97 -7.18
CA ALA A 102 -8.49 -18.64 -8.56
C ALA A 102 -8.23 -17.16 -8.83
N LEU A 103 -7.71 -16.85 -10.01
CA LEU A 103 -7.56 -15.46 -10.45
C LEU A 103 -8.74 -15.08 -11.35
N LEU A 104 -9.26 -13.91 -11.14
CA LEU A 104 -10.25 -13.27 -12.00
C LEU A 104 -9.58 -12.08 -12.69
N TRP A 105 -9.76 -11.99 -13.99
CA TRP A 105 -9.32 -10.87 -14.80
C TRP A 105 -10.53 -10.30 -15.55
N THR A 106 -10.71 -8.99 -15.48
CA THR A 106 -11.78 -8.31 -16.21
C THR A 106 -11.22 -7.41 -17.29
N THR A 107 -12.03 -7.12 -18.28
CA THR A 107 -11.77 -6.05 -19.24
C THR A 107 -13.08 -5.52 -19.80
N SER A 108 -13.09 -4.24 -20.13
CA SER A 108 -14.13 -3.63 -20.93
C SER A 108 -13.83 -3.86 -22.40
N THR A 109 -14.81 -4.32 -23.16
CA THR A 109 -14.66 -4.56 -24.61
C THR A 109 -15.64 -3.69 -25.40
N THR A 110 -15.23 -3.30 -26.61
CA THR A 110 -16.06 -2.50 -27.54
C THR A 110 -16.02 -3.12 -28.92
N ASN A 111 -17.19 -3.35 -29.51
CA ASN A 111 -17.34 -3.84 -30.87
C ASN A 111 -18.53 -3.17 -31.55
N GLY A 112 -18.25 -2.30 -32.55
CA GLY A 112 -19.30 -1.65 -33.35
C GLY A 112 -20.29 -0.83 -32.52
N GLY A 113 -19.88 -0.24 -31.38
CA GLY A 113 -20.73 0.52 -30.46
C GLY A 113 -21.42 -0.35 -29.40
N ALA A 114 -21.27 -1.66 -29.40
CA ALA A 114 -21.65 -2.53 -28.30
C ALA A 114 -20.51 -2.61 -27.30
N HIS A 115 -20.82 -2.43 -26.03
CA HIS A 115 -19.87 -2.47 -24.90
C HIS A 115 -20.20 -3.62 -23.99
N ALA A 116 -19.17 -4.25 -23.40
CA ALA A 116 -19.36 -5.30 -22.39
C ALA A 116 -18.18 -5.35 -21.42
N ILE A 117 -18.45 -5.74 -20.17
CA ILE A 117 -17.40 -6.20 -19.26
C ILE A 117 -17.36 -7.73 -19.34
N ARG A 118 -16.16 -8.27 -19.61
CA ARG A 118 -15.91 -9.71 -19.65
C ARG A 118 -15.05 -10.10 -18.47
N ILE A 119 -15.37 -11.25 -17.87
CA ILE A 119 -14.61 -11.85 -16.78
C ILE A 119 -13.99 -13.15 -17.27
N TYR A 120 -12.68 -13.23 -17.16
CA TYR A 120 -11.91 -14.46 -17.41
C TYR A 120 -11.44 -15.02 -16.06
N ARG A 121 -11.35 -16.35 -15.99
CA ARG A 121 -10.88 -17.06 -14.80
C ARG A 121 -9.69 -17.94 -15.14
N SER A 122 -8.70 -17.93 -14.24
CA SER A 122 -7.59 -18.86 -14.18
C SER A 122 -7.65 -19.67 -12.88
N THR A 123 -7.37 -20.98 -12.94
CA THR A 123 -7.24 -21.85 -11.77
C THR A 123 -5.83 -22.44 -11.63
N ASP A 124 -4.88 -21.94 -12.42
CA ASP A 124 -3.49 -22.36 -12.50
C ASP A 124 -2.51 -21.17 -12.36
N GLN A 125 -2.84 -20.23 -11.46
CA GLN A 125 -2.03 -19.07 -11.10
C GLN A 125 -1.75 -18.10 -12.27
N GLY A 126 -2.63 -18.05 -13.26
CA GLY A 126 -2.53 -17.10 -14.37
C GLY A 126 -1.90 -17.68 -15.65
N HIS A 127 -1.55 -18.97 -15.68
CA HIS A 127 -0.95 -19.60 -16.86
C HIS A 127 -1.95 -19.88 -17.98
N SER A 128 -3.22 -20.16 -17.65
CA SER A 128 -4.29 -20.29 -18.62
C SER A 128 -5.57 -19.56 -18.17
N TRP A 129 -6.35 -19.10 -19.12
CA TRP A 129 -7.54 -18.30 -18.89
C TRP A 129 -8.71 -18.74 -19.76
N SER A 130 -9.89 -18.76 -19.17
CA SER A 130 -11.14 -19.07 -19.86
C SER A 130 -12.20 -18.02 -19.52
N LEU A 131 -13.03 -17.64 -20.48
CA LEU A 131 -14.16 -16.75 -20.24
C LEU A 131 -15.10 -17.39 -19.22
N LEU A 132 -15.35 -16.68 -18.12
CA LEU A 132 -16.25 -17.11 -17.06
C LEU A 132 -17.66 -16.57 -17.28
N SER A 133 -17.79 -15.26 -17.50
CA SER A 133 -19.09 -14.62 -17.70
C SER A 133 -18.94 -13.22 -18.34
N THR A 134 -20.09 -12.70 -18.78
CA THR A 134 -20.24 -11.31 -19.24
C THR A 134 -21.31 -10.66 -18.37
N PRO A 135 -20.94 -10.11 -17.19
CA PRO A 135 -21.90 -9.62 -16.20
C PRO A 135 -22.75 -8.44 -16.67
N VAL A 136 -22.22 -7.62 -17.56
CA VAL A 136 -22.89 -6.42 -18.05
C VAL A 136 -22.52 -6.17 -19.51
N SER A 137 -23.49 -5.70 -20.28
CA SER A 137 -23.31 -5.19 -21.63
C SER A 137 -24.24 -4.01 -21.86
N GLY A 138 -23.88 -3.14 -22.80
CA GLY A 138 -24.62 -1.91 -23.09
C GLY A 138 -24.29 -1.31 -24.45
N ALA A 139 -24.86 -0.17 -24.75
CA ALA A 139 -24.70 0.53 -26.00
C ALA A 139 -23.95 1.86 -25.90
N THR A 140 -23.71 2.36 -24.67
CA THR A 140 -23.14 3.70 -24.47
C THR A 140 -21.81 3.68 -23.68
N GLY A 141 -21.51 2.60 -22.97
CA GLY A 141 -20.24 2.38 -22.29
C GLY A 141 -20.38 1.72 -20.93
N VAL A 142 -19.59 0.66 -20.70
CA VAL A 142 -19.41 0.00 -19.41
C VAL A 142 -17.93 -0.28 -19.21
N TRP A 143 -17.33 0.23 -18.10
CA TRP A 143 -15.89 0.36 -17.95
C TRP A 143 -15.40 -0.13 -16.58
N GLU A 144 -14.13 -0.54 -16.51
CA GLU A 144 -13.33 -0.60 -15.28
C GLU A 144 -13.86 -1.57 -14.23
N GLY A 145 -14.11 -2.83 -14.61
CA GLY A 145 -14.57 -3.85 -13.67
C GLY A 145 -13.52 -4.19 -12.61
N GLU A 146 -13.83 -3.97 -11.31
CA GLU A 146 -12.97 -4.26 -10.17
C GLU A 146 -13.72 -5.09 -9.11
N PHE A 147 -13.00 -5.89 -8.31
CA PHE A 147 -13.60 -6.86 -7.42
C PHE A 147 -13.32 -6.60 -5.94
N ALA A 148 -14.30 -6.98 -5.11
CA ALA A 148 -14.13 -7.21 -3.68
C ALA A 148 -15.03 -8.35 -3.20
N ILE A 149 -14.75 -8.85 -1.98
CA ILE A 149 -15.69 -9.71 -1.25
C ILE A 149 -16.45 -8.85 -0.26
N ASP A 150 -17.78 -8.89 -0.28
CA ASP A 150 -18.62 -8.16 0.66
C ASP A 150 -18.61 -8.79 2.07
N SER A 151 -19.24 -8.14 3.04
CA SER A 151 -19.32 -8.64 4.42
C SER A 151 -20.08 -9.96 4.55
N SER A 152 -20.87 -10.33 3.55
CA SER A 152 -21.61 -11.61 3.48
C SER A 152 -20.82 -12.71 2.78
N GLY A 153 -19.58 -12.44 2.34
CA GLY A 153 -18.72 -13.39 1.64
C GLY A 153 -19.05 -13.56 0.15
N ARG A 154 -19.80 -12.65 -0.47
CA ARG A 154 -20.18 -12.72 -1.89
C ARG A 154 -19.18 -11.91 -2.73
N LEU A 155 -19.02 -12.29 -3.99
CA LEU A 155 -18.22 -11.53 -4.95
C LEU A 155 -19.00 -10.30 -5.43
N VAL A 156 -18.38 -9.14 -5.34
CA VAL A 156 -18.93 -7.88 -5.86
C VAL A 156 -18.03 -7.38 -6.98
N MET A 157 -18.62 -6.97 -8.09
CA MET A 157 -17.95 -6.26 -9.17
C MET A 157 -18.46 -4.83 -9.19
N TYR A 158 -17.57 -3.86 -9.01
CA TYR A 158 -17.83 -2.43 -9.17
C TYR A 158 -17.36 -2.02 -10.56
N TYR A 159 -18.09 -1.08 -11.19
CA TYR A 159 -17.76 -0.64 -12.53
C TYR A 159 -18.41 0.71 -12.85
N SER A 160 -17.93 1.36 -13.89
CA SER A 160 -18.50 2.61 -14.42
C SER A 160 -19.49 2.31 -15.53
N SER A 161 -20.63 2.99 -15.52
CA SER A 161 -21.70 2.81 -16.52
C SER A 161 -22.17 4.12 -17.09
N GLU A 162 -22.22 4.20 -18.41
CA GLU A 162 -22.82 5.30 -19.18
C GLU A 162 -24.24 4.95 -19.70
N GLU A 163 -24.77 3.79 -19.34
CA GLU A 163 -26.05 3.28 -19.82
C GLU A 163 -27.29 4.08 -19.30
N TYR A 164 -27.04 5.01 -18.36
CA TYR A 164 -28.08 5.81 -17.71
C TYR A 164 -28.15 7.27 -18.20
N LYS A 165 -27.56 7.56 -19.37
CA LYS A 165 -27.58 8.93 -19.96
C LYS A 165 -28.96 9.48 -20.19
N SER A 166 -29.90 8.62 -20.59
CA SER A 166 -31.33 9.00 -20.77
C SER A 166 -32.02 9.41 -19.47
N SER A 167 -31.44 9.01 -18.30
CA SER A 167 -31.91 9.38 -16.96
C SER A 167 -31.15 10.55 -16.38
N GLY A 168 -30.30 11.23 -17.15
CA GLY A 168 -29.58 12.44 -16.78
C GLY A 168 -28.23 12.19 -16.12
N TYR A 169 -27.69 10.95 -16.14
CA TYR A 169 -26.37 10.60 -15.64
C TYR A 169 -25.38 10.54 -16.80
N ASN A 170 -24.33 11.34 -16.80
CA ASN A 170 -23.25 11.21 -17.79
C ASN A 170 -22.55 9.86 -17.67
N GLN A 171 -22.13 9.53 -16.48
CA GLN A 171 -21.62 8.23 -16.04
C GLN A 171 -21.94 8.08 -14.56
N LEU A 172 -22.08 6.84 -14.12
CA LEU A 172 -22.25 6.51 -12.71
C LEU A 172 -21.37 5.30 -12.35
N ILE A 173 -21.12 5.12 -11.05
CA ILE A 173 -20.52 3.91 -10.50
C ILE A 173 -21.65 3.03 -10.00
N ALA A 174 -21.66 1.79 -10.45
CA ALA A 174 -22.59 0.76 -10.00
C ALA A 174 -21.82 -0.49 -9.54
N HIS A 175 -22.52 -1.36 -8.83
CA HIS A 175 -22.03 -2.70 -8.57
C HIS A 175 -23.06 -3.77 -8.90
N ARG A 176 -22.56 -4.98 -9.13
CA ARG A 176 -23.33 -6.24 -9.21
C ARG A 176 -22.76 -7.24 -8.25
N VAL A 177 -23.61 -8.12 -7.71
CA VAL A 177 -23.23 -9.15 -6.73
C VAL A 177 -23.44 -10.53 -7.36
N SER A 178 -22.45 -11.40 -7.14
CA SER A 178 -22.50 -12.81 -7.49
C SER A 178 -22.41 -13.69 -6.23
N ALA A 179 -23.32 -14.63 -6.09
CA ALA A 179 -23.34 -15.63 -5.02
C ALA A 179 -22.68 -16.95 -5.43
N ASP A 180 -22.34 -17.11 -6.72
CA ASP A 180 -21.84 -18.35 -7.31
C ASP A 180 -20.42 -18.25 -7.88
N GLY A 181 -19.69 -17.20 -7.44
CA GLY A 181 -18.28 -17.01 -7.80
C GLY A 181 -18.04 -16.39 -9.18
N GLY A 182 -18.96 -15.56 -9.64
CA GLY A 182 -18.83 -14.79 -10.87
C GLY A 182 -19.50 -15.41 -12.09
N VAL A 183 -20.29 -16.47 -11.93
CA VAL A 183 -21.00 -17.13 -13.04
C VAL A 183 -22.27 -16.35 -13.37
N THR A 184 -23.09 -16.04 -12.35
CA THR A 184 -24.29 -15.20 -12.48
C THR A 184 -24.22 -13.96 -11.59
N TRP A 185 -24.96 -12.92 -11.98
CA TRP A 185 -24.87 -11.61 -11.35
C TRP A 185 -26.24 -10.99 -11.13
N SER A 186 -26.38 -10.21 -10.07
CA SER A 186 -27.56 -9.38 -9.81
C SER A 186 -27.73 -8.28 -10.88
N GLY A 187 -28.85 -7.58 -10.82
CA GLY A 187 -28.98 -6.28 -11.49
C GLY A 187 -28.10 -5.21 -10.85
N ASP A 188 -28.05 -4.03 -11.48
CA ASP A 188 -27.27 -2.89 -11.03
C ASP A 188 -27.79 -2.32 -9.72
N THR A 189 -26.85 -1.96 -8.83
CA THR A 189 -27.08 -1.05 -7.72
C THR A 189 -26.18 0.16 -7.93
N ILE A 190 -26.76 1.36 -7.96
CA ILE A 190 -26.01 2.61 -8.16
C ILE A 190 -25.36 3.01 -6.84
N ASP A 191 -24.03 3.12 -6.85
CA ASP A 191 -23.22 3.52 -5.70
C ASP A 191 -22.93 5.02 -5.68
N VAL A 192 -22.49 5.57 -6.83
CA VAL A 192 -22.21 6.99 -7.01
C VAL A 192 -22.77 7.44 -8.34
N GLY A 193 -23.65 8.43 -8.32
CA GLY A 193 -24.26 8.97 -9.54
C GLY A 193 -25.05 10.23 -9.25
N ILE A 194 -24.92 11.22 -10.13
CA ILE A 194 -25.59 12.50 -10.02
C ILE A 194 -26.38 12.73 -11.31
N SER A 195 -27.69 12.79 -11.18
CA SER A 195 -28.58 13.11 -12.29
C SER A 195 -28.69 14.64 -12.42
N ASP A 196 -27.72 15.24 -13.13
CA ASP A 196 -27.54 16.68 -13.28
C ASP A 196 -27.54 17.15 -14.77
N GLY A 197 -28.15 16.38 -15.61
CA GLY A 197 -28.18 16.69 -17.05
C GLY A 197 -26.91 16.26 -17.79
N ASN A 198 -26.30 15.19 -17.36
CA ASN A 198 -25.05 14.59 -17.92
C ASN A 198 -23.80 15.46 -17.73
N VAL A 199 -23.66 16.13 -16.61
CA VAL A 199 -22.48 16.94 -16.30
C VAL A 199 -21.43 16.13 -15.54
N GLN A 200 -21.79 15.56 -14.37
CA GLN A 200 -20.86 14.81 -13.52
C GLN A 200 -20.63 13.40 -14.07
N ARG A 201 -19.36 12.97 -14.03
CA ARG A 201 -18.93 11.69 -14.58
C ARG A 201 -18.06 10.94 -13.57
N PRO A 202 -18.64 10.35 -12.50
CA PRO A 202 -17.88 9.51 -11.56
C PRO A 202 -17.45 8.20 -12.26
N GLY A 203 -16.22 7.76 -12.01
CA GLY A 203 -15.65 6.58 -12.65
C GLY A 203 -14.41 6.03 -11.94
N MET A 204 -13.88 4.91 -12.45
CA MET A 204 -12.67 4.25 -11.99
C MET A 204 -12.73 3.82 -10.51
N PRO A 205 -13.76 3.07 -10.08
CA PRO A 205 -13.89 2.65 -8.69
C PRO A 205 -12.84 1.60 -8.34
N LEU A 206 -12.10 1.82 -7.23
CA LEU A 206 -11.32 0.77 -6.58
C LEU A 206 -11.75 0.64 -5.12
N VAL A 207 -11.81 -0.59 -4.60
CA VAL A 207 -12.29 -0.88 -3.26
C VAL A 207 -11.24 -1.61 -2.43
N ALA A 208 -11.04 -1.16 -1.20
CA ALA A 208 -10.23 -1.84 -0.21
C ALA A 208 -11.05 -2.15 1.04
N ARG A 209 -10.90 -3.38 1.58
CA ARG A 209 -11.46 -3.78 2.87
C ARG A 209 -10.51 -3.37 3.99
N LEU A 210 -11.05 -2.83 5.08
CA LEU A 210 -10.33 -2.39 6.26
C LEU A 210 -10.33 -3.47 7.37
N PRO A 211 -9.40 -3.43 8.33
CA PRO A 211 -9.31 -4.41 9.39
C PRO A 211 -10.52 -4.42 10.33
N ASN A 212 -11.22 -3.30 10.47
CA ASN A 212 -12.45 -3.19 11.24
C ASN A 212 -13.69 -3.80 10.54
N GLY A 213 -13.50 -4.39 9.34
CA GLY A 213 -14.55 -5.00 8.53
C GLY A 213 -15.30 -4.05 7.60
N SER A 214 -15.07 -2.73 7.69
CA SER A 214 -15.63 -1.75 6.76
C SER A 214 -14.83 -1.72 5.44
N TYR A 215 -15.28 -0.90 4.51
CA TYR A 215 -14.70 -0.76 3.17
C TYR A 215 -14.53 0.70 2.82
N VAL A 216 -13.54 0.99 1.99
CA VAL A 216 -13.37 2.28 1.32
C VAL A 216 -13.40 2.06 -0.18
N MET A 217 -14.00 3.02 -0.90
CA MET A 217 -13.96 3.11 -2.35
C MET A 217 -13.31 4.44 -2.74
N THR A 218 -12.31 4.42 -3.58
CA THR A 218 -11.77 5.61 -4.26
C THR A 218 -12.23 5.63 -5.70
N TYR A 219 -12.43 6.81 -6.24
CA TYR A 219 -12.89 7.04 -7.61
C TYR A 219 -12.61 8.49 -8.01
N GLU A 220 -12.63 8.77 -9.30
CA GLU A 220 -12.62 10.13 -9.82
C GLU A 220 -14.02 10.63 -10.10
N VAL A 221 -14.22 11.94 -10.09
CA VAL A 221 -15.42 12.58 -10.62
C VAL A 221 -15.02 13.62 -11.66
N CYS A 222 -15.19 13.27 -12.92
CA CYS A 222 -14.95 14.17 -14.04
C CYS A 222 -16.15 15.09 -14.31
N GLY A 223 -16.05 15.98 -15.30
CA GLY A 223 -17.03 17.02 -15.57
C GLY A 223 -16.79 18.25 -14.68
N ALA A 224 -17.78 18.74 -13.98
CA ALA A 224 -17.66 19.95 -13.14
C ALA A 224 -16.64 19.80 -11.99
N SER A 225 -16.33 18.59 -11.58
CA SER A 225 -15.32 18.31 -10.55
C SER A 225 -13.92 17.99 -11.12
N ASN A 226 -13.68 18.25 -12.41
CA ASN A 226 -12.35 18.19 -13.05
C ASN A 226 -11.58 16.89 -12.85
N CYS A 227 -12.26 15.73 -12.72
CA CYS A 227 -11.67 14.42 -12.42
C CYS A 227 -10.91 14.37 -11.07
N GLU A 228 -11.33 15.13 -10.08
CA GLU A 228 -10.79 15.07 -8.73
C GLU A 228 -11.05 13.71 -8.09
N ALA A 229 -10.12 13.27 -7.23
CA ALA A 229 -10.19 12.00 -6.53
C ALA A 229 -11.03 12.12 -5.24
N PHE A 230 -12.00 11.21 -5.12
CA PHE A 230 -12.92 11.14 -3.97
C PHE A 230 -12.81 9.79 -3.26
N ILE A 231 -13.26 9.76 -2.00
CA ILE A 231 -13.35 8.56 -1.19
C ILE A 231 -14.73 8.48 -0.51
N ARG A 232 -15.26 7.26 -0.42
CA ARG A 232 -16.44 6.90 0.38
C ARG A 232 -16.18 5.66 1.22
N THR A 233 -16.97 5.47 2.25
CA THR A 233 -16.90 4.33 3.15
C THR A 233 -18.20 3.53 3.12
N SER A 234 -18.10 2.22 3.35
CA SER A 234 -19.23 1.30 3.48
C SER A 234 -18.98 0.35 4.65
N ALA A 235 -20.03 0.04 5.42
CA ALA A 235 -19.94 -0.96 6.49
C ALA A 235 -19.87 -2.40 5.97
N ASN A 236 -20.33 -2.65 4.74
CA ASN A 236 -20.53 -4.00 4.22
C ASN A 236 -20.04 -4.25 2.79
N GLY A 237 -19.51 -3.23 2.10
CA GLY A 237 -19.02 -3.32 0.73
C GLY A 237 -20.10 -3.19 -0.36
N VAL A 238 -21.38 -3.13 -0.03
CA VAL A 238 -22.49 -2.98 -0.99
C VAL A 238 -23.45 -1.83 -0.64
N GLY A 239 -23.35 -1.27 0.55
CA GLY A 239 -24.12 -0.12 0.99
C GLY A 239 -23.25 1.13 1.07
N TRP A 240 -23.25 1.97 0.05
CA TRP A 240 -22.41 3.17 -0.04
C TRP A 240 -23.16 4.46 0.31
N GLY A 241 -24.39 4.36 0.85
CA GLY A 241 -25.25 5.49 1.20
C GLY A 241 -25.96 6.08 -0.03
N THR A 242 -26.35 7.36 0.03
CA THR A 242 -27.06 8.02 -1.06
C THR A 242 -26.18 8.20 -2.29
N ALA A 243 -26.62 7.74 -3.45
CA ALA A 243 -25.81 7.77 -4.68
C ALA A 243 -25.38 9.19 -5.10
N SER A 244 -26.23 10.20 -4.88
CA SER A 244 -25.90 11.60 -5.21
C SER A 244 -24.88 12.27 -4.28
N ASN A 245 -24.48 11.63 -3.18
CA ASN A 245 -23.39 12.10 -2.36
C ASN A 245 -22.05 11.70 -3.03
N MET A 246 -21.25 12.67 -3.43
CA MET A 246 -19.94 12.43 -4.06
C MET A 246 -18.84 12.00 -3.07
N GLY A 247 -19.12 11.92 -1.77
CA GLY A 247 -18.11 11.57 -0.77
C GLY A 247 -17.18 12.73 -0.42
N THR A 248 -15.97 12.42 0.02
CA THR A 248 -14.97 13.40 0.46
C THR A 248 -13.83 13.44 -0.55
N ARG A 249 -13.43 14.63 -0.99
CA ARG A 249 -12.22 14.80 -1.81
C ARG A 249 -10.99 14.40 -1.00
N ILE A 250 -10.07 13.69 -1.64
CA ILE A 250 -8.81 13.26 -1.04
C ILE A 250 -7.84 14.44 -1.08
N GLU A 251 -7.44 14.94 0.08
CA GLU A 251 -6.56 16.10 0.22
C GLU A 251 -5.38 15.79 1.15
N SER A 252 -4.21 16.32 0.83
CA SER A 252 -3.02 16.16 1.64
C SER A 252 -2.84 17.27 2.68
N THR A 253 -2.03 16.98 3.71
CA THR A 253 -1.56 17.97 4.69
C THR A 253 -0.69 19.05 4.05
N SER A 254 -0.14 18.79 2.86
CA SER A 254 0.64 19.75 2.06
C SER A 254 -0.24 20.69 1.24
N GLY A 255 -1.57 20.55 1.30
CA GLY A 255 -2.51 21.38 0.56
C GLY A 255 -2.62 21.00 -0.93
N ASN A 256 -2.51 19.72 -1.25
CA ASN A 256 -2.65 19.17 -2.59
C ASN A 256 -3.77 18.13 -2.66
N HIS A 257 -4.25 17.86 -3.88
CA HIS A 257 -5.21 16.80 -4.18
C HIS A 257 -4.84 16.10 -5.49
N PHE A 258 -5.29 14.86 -5.65
CA PHE A 258 -5.13 14.11 -6.90
C PHE A 258 -6.28 14.37 -7.87
N ARG A 259 -5.93 14.33 -9.15
CA ARG A 259 -6.85 14.18 -10.29
C ARG A 259 -6.50 12.95 -11.10
N HIS A 260 -7.49 12.40 -11.74
CA HIS A 260 -7.46 11.22 -12.62
C HIS A 260 -6.98 9.94 -11.93
N THR A 261 -7.65 8.87 -12.27
CA THR A 261 -7.28 7.47 -12.04
C THR A 261 -6.84 7.11 -10.61
N PRO A 262 -7.57 7.50 -9.55
CA PRO A 262 -7.15 7.17 -8.19
C PRO A 262 -7.18 5.67 -7.97
N THR A 263 -6.13 5.12 -7.37
CA THR A 263 -6.08 3.74 -6.90
C THR A 263 -5.99 3.69 -5.40
N VAL A 264 -6.47 2.61 -4.77
CA VAL A 264 -6.40 2.43 -3.33
C VAL A 264 -5.87 1.07 -2.96
N ARG A 265 -5.02 1.01 -1.95
CA ARG A 265 -4.54 -0.22 -1.33
C ARG A 265 -4.50 -0.06 0.18
N TRP A 266 -5.04 -1.03 0.89
CA TRP A 266 -4.81 -1.15 2.34
C TRP A 266 -3.69 -2.15 2.62
N TYR A 267 -2.89 -1.89 3.66
CA TYR A 267 -1.95 -2.86 4.21
C TYR A 267 -1.80 -2.69 5.72
N SER A 268 -1.37 -3.77 6.39
CA SER A 268 -1.05 -3.74 7.82
C SER A 268 0.35 -3.16 8.02
N ASP A 269 0.42 -2.05 8.76
CA ASP A 269 1.68 -1.43 9.21
C ASP A 269 1.97 -1.74 10.69
N GLY A 270 1.20 -2.67 11.27
CA GLY A 270 1.27 -3.03 12.69
C GLY A 270 0.38 -2.18 13.59
N SER A 271 -0.17 -1.08 13.11
CA SER A 271 -1.18 -0.29 13.84
C SER A 271 -2.57 -0.93 13.75
N ALA A 272 -3.47 -0.51 14.65
CA ALA A 272 -4.84 -1.04 14.69
C ALA A 272 -5.63 -0.79 13.39
N ASN A 273 -5.39 0.33 12.72
CA ASN A 273 -6.07 0.69 11.47
C ASN A 273 -5.30 0.24 10.22
N GLY A 274 -3.99 -0.04 10.34
CA GLY A 274 -3.12 -0.16 9.19
C GLY A 274 -3.01 1.14 8.42
N ARG A 275 -2.68 1.04 7.12
CA ARG A 275 -2.60 2.19 6.22
C ARG A 275 -3.37 1.97 4.95
N LEU A 276 -4.00 3.04 4.50
CA LEU A 276 -4.45 3.22 3.13
C LEU A 276 -3.39 3.95 2.34
N LEU A 277 -3.07 3.46 1.15
CA LEU A 277 -2.26 4.13 0.15
C LEU A 277 -3.16 4.52 -1.01
N VAL A 278 -3.00 5.74 -1.50
CA VAL A 278 -3.73 6.24 -2.67
C VAL A 278 -2.74 6.87 -3.63
N THR A 279 -2.86 6.54 -4.91
CA THR A 279 -2.21 7.28 -6.00
C THR A 279 -3.25 8.00 -6.83
N GLY A 280 -2.82 8.91 -7.64
CA GLY A 280 -3.57 9.53 -8.73
C GLY A 280 -2.57 10.01 -9.78
N GLU A 281 -3.02 10.26 -10.97
CA GLU A 281 -2.15 10.60 -12.09
C GLU A 281 -1.53 11.99 -11.96
N VAL A 282 -2.35 13.00 -11.60
CA VAL A 282 -1.93 14.41 -11.54
C VAL A 282 -2.13 14.95 -10.13
N LEU A 283 -1.07 15.47 -9.52
CA LEU A 283 -1.16 16.17 -8.24
C LEU A 283 -1.35 17.67 -8.47
N ARG A 284 -2.37 18.26 -7.84
CA ARG A 284 -2.71 19.68 -7.95
C ARG A 284 -2.71 20.38 -6.60
N ARG A 285 -2.33 21.65 -6.56
CA ARG A 285 -2.41 22.48 -5.37
C ARG A 285 -3.84 22.95 -5.12
N ASN A 286 -4.30 22.90 -3.87
CA ASN A 286 -5.63 23.39 -3.50
C ASN A 286 -5.76 24.92 -3.64
N SER A 287 -4.63 25.66 -3.55
CA SER A 287 -4.63 27.13 -3.52
C SER A 287 -4.95 27.81 -4.85
N ASP A 288 -4.51 27.21 -5.97
CA ASP A 288 -4.57 27.83 -7.29
C ASP A 288 -4.83 26.82 -8.43
N ASP A 289 -5.06 25.58 -8.05
CA ASP A 289 -5.32 24.46 -8.97
C ASP A 289 -4.18 24.20 -9.99
N ALA A 290 -3.00 24.74 -9.75
CA ALA A 290 -1.85 24.46 -10.58
C ALA A 290 -1.25 23.09 -10.27
N ILE A 291 -0.55 22.49 -11.25
CA ILE A 291 0.16 21.23 -11.06
C ILE A 291 1.22 21.43 -9.98
N ALA A 292 1.23 20.55 -8.97
CA ALA A 292 2.25 20.57 -7.92
C ALA A 292 3.61 20.12 -8.49
N ALA A 293 4.69 20.68 -7.97
CA ALA A 293 6.04 20.41 -8.47
C ALA A 293 6.46 18.93 -8.34
N ASN A 294 5.85 18.21 -7.41
CA ASN A 294 6.07 16.78 -7.16
C ASN A 294 4.98 15.89 -7.77
N SER A 295 4.22 16.36 -8.76
CA SER A 295 3.24 15.56 -9.49
C SER A 295 3.90 14.37 -10.17
N GLY A 296 3.27 13.18 -10.05
CA GLY A 296 3.81 11.91 -10.54
C GLY A 296 5.03 11.39 -9.78
N GLN A 297 5.32 11.95 -8.58
CA GLN A 297 6.44 11.56 -7.74
C GLN A 297 6.03 11.17 -6.32
N VAL A 298 4.75 11.26 -6.02
CA VAL A 298 4.22 10.97 -4.68
C VAL A 298 2.97 10.11 -4.73
N PHE A 299 2.76 9.37 -3.65
CA PHE A 299 1.48 8.81 -3.25
C PHE A 299 1.02 9.49 -1.95
N MET A 300 -0.22 9.27 -1.58
CA MET A 300 -0.74 9.71 -0.29
C MET A 300 -1.08 8.50 0.58
N TYR A 301 -0.84 8.61 1.88
CA TYR A 301 -1.28 7.59 2.84
C TYR A 301 -2.12 8.19 3.96
N ASN A 302 -2.98 7.33 4.54
CA ASN A 302 -3.86 7.68 5.66
C ASN A 302 -3.91 6.53 6.68
N THR A 303 -3.81 6.85 7.96
CA THR A 303 -3.86 5.92 9.09
C THR A 303 -5.17 5.97 9.88
N ASN A 304 -6.13 6.76 9.40
CA ASN A 304 -7.42 6.98 10.03
C ASN A 304 -8.59 6.47 9.16
N ASN A 305 -8.41 5.29 8.56
CA ASN A 305 -9.44 4.61 7.75
C ASN A 305 -10.02 5.51 6.62
N GLY A 306 -9.18 6.40 6.05
CA GLY A 306 -9.55 7.31 4.98
C GLY A 306 -10.14 8.64 5.45
N SER A 307 -10.32 8.86 6.75
CA SER A 307 -10.87 10.11 7.30
C SER A 307 -9.79 11.18 7.50
N GLY A 308 -10.12 12.45 7.24
CA GLY A 308 -9.23 13.59 7.42
C GLY A 308 -8.20 13.75 6.30
N LEU A 309 -7.16 14.53 6.56
CA LEU A 309 -6.10 14.81 5.61
C LEU A 309 -5.13 13.62 5.48
N TRP A 310 -4.52 13.52 4.31
CA TRP A 310 -3.57 12.48 3.95
C TRP A 310 -2.14 13.02 3.97
N THR A 311 -1.16 12.15 4.14
CA THR A 311 0.26 12.51 4.11
C THR A 311 0.86 12.09 2.77
N GLU A 312 1.62 12.99 2.13
CA GLU A 312 2.37 12.68 0.92
C GLU A 312 3.68 11.95 1.25
N ALA A 313 4.03 10.97 0.42
CA ALA A 313 5.31 10.26 0.46
C ALA A 313 5.79 9.97 -0.96
N ALA A 314 7.11 9.79 -1.14
CA ALA A 314 7.70 9.56 -2.46
C ALA A 314 7.34 8.19 -3.02
N THR A 315 7.01 8.14 -4.31
CA THR A 315 6.88 6.88 -5.07
C THR A 315 8.26 6.28 -5.38
N PRO A 316 8.38 4.96 -5.52
CA PRO A 316 9.61 4.31 -5.97
C PRO A 316 10.15 4.80 -7.31
N LEU A 317 9.25 5.15 -8.24
CA LEU A 317 9.59 5.66 -9.56
C LEU A 317 8.75 6.89 -9.91
N ALA A 318 9.39 7.92 -10.39
CA ALA A 318 8.69 9.09 -10.88
C ALA A 318 8.06 8.84 -12.27
N ALA A 319 6.78 9.19 -12.41
CA ALA A 319 6.04 9.24 -13.67
C ALA A 319 5.46 10.65 -13.86
N PRO A 320 6.29 11.67 -14.11
CA PRO A 320 5.86 13.06 -14.11
C PRO A 320 4.87 13.34 -15.25
N THR A 321 3.80 14.03 -14.91
CA THR A 321 2.76 14.50 -15.83
C THR A 321 2.86 16.02 -15.99
N THR A 322 2.71 16.50 -17.23
CA THR A 322 2.91 17.93 -17.56
C THR A 322 1.62 18.69 -17.88
N GLY A 323 0.46 18.03 -17.81
CA GLY A 323 -0.78 18.66 -18.26
C GLY A 323 -2.04 18.01 -17.67
N GLY A 324 -2.89 17.53 -18.54
CA GLY A 324 -4.08 16.75 -18.22
C GLY A 324 -3.78 15.25 -18.11
N SER A 325 -4.81 14.43 -18.21
CA SER A 325 -4.67 12.98 -18.24
C SER A 325 -3.79 12.51 -19.40
N ASP A 326 -2.85 11.67 -19.12
CA ASP A 326 -1.91 11.07 -20.07
C ASP A 326 -1.83 9.57 -19.82
N VAL A 327 -2.52 8.78 -20.63
CA VAL A 327 -2.55 7.32 -20.49
C VAL A 327 -1.18 6.66 -20.52
N CYS A 328 -0.13 7.37 -20.94
CA CYS A 328 1.24 6.90 -21.02
C CYS A 328 2.10 7.21 -19.78
N ASN A 329 1.60 8.02 -18.85
CA ASN A 329 2.39 8.43 -17.69
C ASN A 329 1.55 8.45 -16.40
N GLY A 330 1.80 7.51 -15.50
CA GLY A 330 1.16 7.46 -14.17
C GLY A 330 -0.31 7.05 -14.16
N TYR A 331 -0.86 6.64 -15.31
CA TYR A 331 -2.28 6.29 -15.43
C TYR A 331 -2.58 4.99 -14.69
N SER A 332 -3.42 5.06 -13.65
CA SER A 332 -3.86 3.91 -12.83
C SER A 332 -2.70 3.14 -12.15
N THR A 333 -1.70 3.86 -11.65
CA THR A 333 -0.53 3.33 -10.95
C THR A 333 -0.91 2.40 -9.80
N GLN A 334 -0.24 1.23 -9.71
CA GLN A 334 -0.46 0.26 -8.66
C GLN A 334 0.65 0.28 -7.63
N LEU A 335 0.26 0.38 -6.36
CA LEU A 335 1.16 0.24 -5.22
C LEU A 335 0.88 -1.07 -4.48
N LEU A 336 1.93 -1.75 -4.06
CA LEU A 336 1.83 -2.98 -3.28
C LEU A 336 2.99 -3.04 -2.27
N PRO A 337 2.73 -3.01 -0.97
CA PRO A 337 3.78 -3.21 0.04
C PRO A 337 4.38 -4.62 -0.04
N SER A 338 5.68 -4.73 0.31
CA SER A 338 6.31 -6.04 0.56
C SER A 338 5.63 -6.74 1.74
N THR A 339 5.80 -8.05 1.85
CA THR A 339 5.19 -8.85 2.94
C THR A 339 5.68 -8.47 4.32
N ASP A 340 6.91 -7.95 4.42
CA ASP A 340 7.50 -7.44 5.66
C ASP A 340 7.23 -5.95 5.89
N GLY A 341 6.57 -5.27 4.93
CA GLY A 341 6.23 -3.85 5.00
C GLY A 341 7.43 -2.91 4.90
N THR A 342 8.62 -3.39 4.54
CA THR A 342 9.83 -2.55 4.44
C THR A 342 10.00 -1.88 3.09
N GLN A 343 9.41 -2.47 2.04
CA GLN A 343 9.50 -1.99 0.67
C GLN A 343 8.11 -1.67 0.12
N LEU A 344 8.05 -0.67 -0.71
CA LEU A 344 6.91 -0.37 -1.57
C LEU A 344 7.25 -0.79 -3.00
N TYR A 345 6.38 -1.60 -3.59
CA TYR A 345 6.42 -1.98 -4.99
C TYR A 345 5.48 -1.09 -5.77
N GLU A 346 5.94 -0.63 -6.89
CA GLU A 346 5.17 0.20 -7.81
C GLU A 346 5.17 -0.42 -9.20
N LEU A 347 3.99 -0.53 -9.79
CA LEU A 347 3.80 -0.86 -11.19
C LEU A 347 3.13 0.33 -11.86
N VAL A 348 3.85 0.97 -12.77
CA VAL A 348 3.47 2.26 -13.36
C VAL A 348 3.85 2.31 -14.83
N ASN A 349 3.08 3.04 -15.62
CA ASN A 349 3.47 3.36 -16.99
C ASN A 349 4.28 4.66 -17.03
N VAL A 350 5.38 4.62 -17.77
CA VAL A 350 6.24 5.77 -18.04
C VAL A 350 6.61 5.76 -19.52
N GLY A 351 6.16 6.76 -20.27
CA GLY A 351 6.35 6.83 -21.72
C GLY A 351 5.68 5.65 -22.45
N CYS A 352 4.45 5.28 -22.05
CA CYS A 352 3.71 4.11 -22.55
C CYS A 352 4.41 2.75 -22.30
N SER A 353 5.42 2.68 -21.43
CA SER A 353 6.07 1.43 -21.04
C SER A 353 5.71 1.10 -19.60
N ILE A 354 5.32 -0.14 -19.35
CA ILE A 354 5.07 -0.60 -17.97
C ILE A 354 6.42 -0.85 -17.28
N LYS A 355 6.57 -0.20 -16.14
CA LYS A 355 7.78 -0.30 -15.30
C LYS A 355 7.41 -0.76 -13.91
N PHE A 356 8.22 -1.67 -13.39
CA PHE A 356 8.20 -2.06 -12.00
C PHE A 356 9.40 -1.45 -11.28
N ALA A 357 9.15 -0.85 -10.13
CA ALA A 357 10.19 -0.30 -9.27
C ALA A 357 9.94 -0.67 -7.82
N THR A 358 10.99 -0.64 -7.02
CA THR A 358 10.94 -0.82 -5.58
C THR A 358 11.62 0.35 -4.88
N GLY A 359 11.05 0.77 -3.77
CA GLY A 359 11.62 1.80 -2.92
C GLY A 359 11.34 1.48 -1.44
N PRO A 360 12.00 2.16 -0.51
CA PRO A 360 11.71 2.00 0.90
C PRO A 360 10.26 2.44 1.17
N MET A 361 9.57 1.67 2.01
CA MET A 361 8.30 2.10 2.56
C MET A 361 8.59 3.18 3.59
N ASP A 362 8.15 4.39 3.36
CA ASP A 362 8.12 5.41 4.43
C ASP A 362 7.03 5.00 5.43
N ASN A 363 7.46 4.42 6.55
CA ASN A 363 6.57 3.87 7.56
C ASN A 363 6.87 4.49 8.93
N PRO A 364 6.61 5.80 9.13
CA PRO A 364 6.79 6.41 10.42
C PRO A 364 5.77 5.84 11.41
N VAL A 365 6.26 5.14 12.44
CA VAL A 365 5.49 4.91 13.66
C VAL A 365 5.11 6.29 14.22
N ALA A 366 3.86 6.52 14.58
CA ALA A 366 3.46 7.81 15.15
C ALA A 366 4.30 8.11 16.40
N SER A 367 4.77 9.35 16.56
CA SER A 367 5.40 9.75 17.83
C SER A 367 4.39 9.59 18.97
N GLY A 368 4.81 9.02 20.08
CA GLY A 368 3.91 8.73 21.19
C GLY A 368 4.57 7.85 22.24
N ILE A 369 3.77 7.49 23.25
CA ILE A 369 4.23 6.59 24.32
C ILE A 369 3.82 5.16 23.98
N TYR A 370 4.77 4.23 24.04
CA TYR A 370 4.60 2.82 23.72
C TYR A 370 5.16 1.91 24.79
N THR A 371 4.52 0.76 24.98
CA THR A 371 5.13 -0.41 25.62
C THR A 371 5.57 -1.36 24.50
N LEU A 372 6.85 -1.77 24.52
CA LEU A 372 7.41 -2.68 23.53
C LEU A 372 7.32 -4.11 24.07
N ILE A 373 6.54 -4.96 23.41
CA ILE A 373 6.29 -6.35 23.85
C ILE A 373 7.04 -7.33 22.95
N SER A 374 7.92 -8.13 23.53
CA SER A 374 8.64 -9.18 22.81
C SER A 374 7.66 -10.25 22.30
N LYS A 375 7.78 -10.63 21.02
CA LYS A 375 6.97 -11.70 20.43
C LYS A 375 7.27 -13.06 21.04
N ASN A 376 8.54 -13.31 21.40
CA ASN A 376 9.00 -14.57 21.93
C ASN A 376 8.44 -14.88 23.32
N SER A 377 8.42 -13.88 24.21
CA SER A 377 8.11 -14.06 25.63
C SER A 377 6.79 -13.45 26.07
N GLY A 378 6.25 -12.48 25.32
CA GLY A 378 5.14 -11.64 25.76
C GLY A 378 5.52 -10.62 26.84
N LEU A 379 6.80 -10.50 27.20
CA LEU A 379 7.31 -9.58 28.22
C LEU A 379 7.59 -8.19 27.61
N ALA A 380 7.56 -7.16 28.46
CA ALA A 380 7.80 -5.77 28.08
C ALA A 380 9.29 -5.42 28.16
N LEU A 381 9.74 -4.54 27.26
CA LEU A 381 11.03 -3.85 27.36
C LEU A 381 11.04 -2.96 28.60
N ASP A 382 12.00 -3.14 29.49
CA ASP A 382 11.98 -2.62 30.86
C ASP A 382 13.37 -2.08 31.27
N VAL A 383 13.37 -0.94 31.93
CA VAL A 383 14.60 -0.47 32.61
C VAL A 383 14.74 -1.21 33.95
N SER A 384 15.80 -1.97 34.11
CA SER A 384 16.03 -2.80 35.30
C SER A 384 15.85 -2.01 36.57
N THR A 385 15.08 -2.57 37.53
CA THR A 385 14.74 -1.96 38.82
C THR A 385 14.08 -0.58 38.76
N CYS A 386 13.55 -0.18 37.61
CA CYS A 386 13.07 1.18 37.32
C CYS A 386 14.12 2.26 37.70
N ALA A 387 15.38 2.00 37.49
CA ALA A 387 16.46 2.94 37.82
C ALA A 387 16.36 4.23 37.02
N ASN A 388 16.76 5.35 37.58
CA ASN A 388 16.82 6.66 36.94
C ASN A 388 18.22 7.11 36.53
N ALA A 389 19.23 6.27 36.80
CA ALA A 389 20.63 6.56 36.49
C ALA A 389 20.96 6.24 35.03
N ALA A 390 21.83 7.08 34.42
CA ALA A 390 22.45 6.72 33.15
C ALA A 390 23.35 5.48 33.34
N GLY A 391 23.35 4.59 32.34
CA GLY A 391 24.02 3.29 32.40
C GLY A 391 23.17 2.17 33.04
N ALA A 392 21.92 2.45 33.43
CA ALA A 392 21.06 1.40 33.93
C ALA A 392 20.68 0.44 32.79
N ASN A 393 20.71 -0.85 33.08
CA ASN A 393 20.49 -1.92 32.13
C ASN A 393 19.06 -1.96 31.64
N VAL A 394 18.86 -2.34 30.37
CA VAL A 394 17.55 -2.64 29.78
C VAL A 394 17.41 -4.16 29.68
N GLN A 395 16.27 -4.65 30.09
CA GLN A 395 15.89 -6.07 30.16
C GLN A 395 14.48 -6.28 29.61
N GLN A 396 14.03 -7.51 29.60
CA GLN A 396 12.58 -7.79 29.49
C GLN A 396 11.99 -8.13 30.85
N TRP A 397 10.77 -7.68 31.14
CA TRP A 397 10.08 -7.95 32.40
C TRP A 397 8.58 -8.11 32.21
N THR A 398 7.91 -8.74 33.17
CA THR A 398 6.44 -8.85 33.18
C THR A 398 5.82 -7.44 33.04
N SER A 399 4.91 -7.28 32.06
CA SER A 399 4.24 -6.01 31.86
C SER A 399 3.35 -5.66 33.05
N ASN A 400 3.62 -4.53 33.69
CA ASN A 400 2.90 -4.04 34.89
C ASN A 400 2.44 -2.58 34.75
N GLY A 401 2.65 -1.95 33.58
CA GLY A 401 2.27 -0.56 33.28
C GLY A 401 3.15 0.51 33.93
N ALA A 402 4.27 0.12 34.58
CA ALA A 402 5.19 1.08 35.19
C ALA A 402 5.85 2.00 34.14
N ASN A 403 6.23 3.21 34.53
CA ASN A 403 6.89 4.19 33.64
C ASN A 403 8.23 3.68 33.07
N CYS A 404 8.93 2.76 33.75
CA CYS A 404 10.14 2.13 33.24
C CYS A 404 9.92 1.10 32.13
N GLN A 405 8.65 0.78 31.80
CA GLN A 405 8.23 -0.05 30.66
C GLN A 405 7.55 0.78 29.55
N ARG A 406 7.43 2.08 29.75
CA ARG A 406 6.80 3.00 28.85
C ARG A 406 7.86 3.87 28.18
N TRP A 407 7.89 3.88 26.87
CA TRP A 407 8.91 4.53 26.08
C TRP A 407 8.28 5.62 25.21
N ASN A 408 8.71 6.85 25.38
CA ASN A 408 8.34 7.96 24.50
C ASN A 408 9.16 7.86 23.20
N MET A 409 8.54 7.40 22.15
CA MET A 409 9.14 7.28 20.82
C MET A 409 8.95 8.60 20.07
N GLN A 410 10.04 9.30 19.77
CA GLN A 410 10.04 10.55 19.02
C GLN A 410 10.67 10.35 17.66
N ASN A 411 9.90 10.59 16.58
CA ASN A 411 10.43 10.62 15.24
C ASN A 411 11.41 11.79 15.07
N LYS A 412 12.61 11.50 14.55
CA LYS A 412 13.66 12.50 14.29
C LYS A 412 13.78 12.86 12.81
N GLY A 413 12.89 12.36 11.98
CA GLY A 413 12.96 12.39 10.52
C GLY A 413 13.67 11.15 9.95
N ASN A 414 13.51 10.93 8.67
CA ASN A 414 14.11 9.81 7.92
C ASN A 414 13.82 8.41 8.50
N GLY A 415 12.69 8.25 9.22
CA GLY A 415 12.30 6.97 9.85
C GLY A 415 13.09 6.57 11.09
N ASP A 416 13.97 7.42 11.60
CA ASP A 416 14.74 7.19 12.84
C ASP A 416 14.00 7.76 14.06
N TYR A 417 14.06 7.06 15.19
CA TYR A 417 13.40 7.41 16.45
C TYR A 417 14.39 7.43 17.60
N VAL A 418 14.17 8.31 18.57
CA VAL A 418 14.73 8.20 19.90
C VAL A 418 13.63 7.70 20.84
N LEU A 419 13.92 6.64 21.58
CA LEU A 419 13.05 6.06 22.58
C LEU A 419 13.54 6.51 23.97
N SER A 420 12.74 7.30 24.69
CA SER A 420 13.09 7.74 26.05
C SER A 420 12.20 7.06 27.08
N ALA A 421 12.80 6.50 28.12
CA ALA A 421 12.07 5.86 29.21
C ALA A 421 11.26 6.92 30.00
N MET A 422 9.99 6.63 30.27
CA MET A 422 9.08 7.61 30.91
C MET A 422 9.42 7.86 32.39
N ASN A 423 10.13 6.96 33.07
CA ASN A 423 10.56 7.18 34.46
C ASN A 423 11.74 8.15 34.56
N SER A 424 12.70 8.09 33.62
CA SER A 424 13.98 8.81 33.72
C SER A 424 14.16 9.90 32.67
N GLY A 425 13.44 9.82 31.53
CA GLY A 425 13.69 10.66 30.35
C GLY A 425 14.96 10.30 29.58
N LEU A 426 15.69 9.24 30.00
CA LEU A 426 16.92 8.79 29.36
C LEU A 426 16.62 7.97 28.09
N ALA A 427 17.51 8.04 27.10
CA ALA A 427 17.35 7.40 25.81
C ALA A 427 17.76 5.92 25.86
N LEU A 428 17.07 5.06 25.11
CA LEU A 428 17.49 3.71 24.77
C LEU A 428 18.79 3.78 23.96
N ASP A 429 19.86 3.19 24.46
CA ASP A 429 21.23 3.42 24.02
C ASP A 429 22.01 2.11 23.91
N VAL A 430 22.81 1.96 22.86
CA VAL A 430 23.79 0.86 22.79
C VAL A 430 25.06 1.28 23.51
N ASP A 431 25.41 0.53 24.55
CA ASP A 431 26.57 0.84 25.39
C ASP A 431 27.86 1.07 24.58
N ALA A 432 28.58 2.16 24.96
CA ALA A 432 29.77 2.63 24.28
C ALA A 432 29.64 2.85 22.76
N CYS A 433 28.40 3.01 22.24
CA CYS A 433 28.13 3.03 20.80
C CYS A 433 28.78 1.86 20.03
N SER A 434 28.85 0.70 20.65
CA SER A 434 29.43 -0.52 20.06
C SER A 434 28.69 -0.91 18.78
N THR A 435 29.41 -1.47 17.80
CA THR A 435 28.84 -2.06 16.58
C THR A 435 28.90 -3.59 16.58
N ALA A 436 29.31 -4.20 17.71
CA ALA A 436 29.44 -5.64 17.82
C ALA A 436 28.11 -6.33 18.17
N ASN A 437 27.94 -7.57 17.69
CA ASN A 437 26.90 -8.46 18.18
C ASN A 437 27.10 -8.70 19.71
N GLY A 438 25.98 -8.73 20.45
CA GLY A 438 26.00 -8.92 21.90
C GLY A 438 26.31 -7.65 22.70
N ALA A 439 26.46 -6.49 22.05
CA ALA A 439 26.62 -5.25 22.78
C ALA A 439 25.36 -4.92 23.58
N ASN A 440 25.57 -4.55 24.84
CA ASN A 440 24.50 -4.30 25.79
C ASN A 440 23.65 -3.10 25.39
N VAL A 441 22.36 -3.16 25.70
CA VAL A 441 21.44 -2.03 25.59
C VAL A 441 21.12 -1.51 26.98
N GLN A 442 21.26 -0.21 27.15
CA GLN A 442 21.11 0.52 28.42
C GLN A 442 20.23 1.74 28.22
N GLN A 443 19.94 2.48 29.28
CA GLN A 443 19.49 3.85 29.15
C GLN A 443 20.65 4.83 29.37
N TRP A 444 20.72 5.90 28.58
CA TRP A 444 21.78 6.90 28.69
C TRP A 444 21.24 8.33 28.45
N THR A 445 21.98 9.34 28.92
CA THR A 445 21.65 10.75 28.69
C THR A 445 21.49 11.01 27.18
N PRO A 446 20.36 11.60 26.73
CA PRO A 446 20.18 11.95 25.32
C PRO A 446 21.29 12.90 24.85
N ASN A 447 22.05 12.50 23.83
CA ASN A 447 23.17 13.26 23.29
C ASN A 447 23.11 13.37 21.74
N GLY A 448 22.07 12.80 21.11
CA GLY A 448 21.90 12.81 19.66
C GLY A 448 22.80 11.87 18.88
N ALA A 449 23.54 10.97 19.56
CA ALA A 449 24.40 9.98 18.91
C ALA A 449 23.57 8.95 18.11
N ALA A 450 24.19 8.37 17.08
CA ALA A 450 23.54 7.36 16.25
C ALA A 450 23.18 6.07 17.02
N CYS A 451 23.90 5.75 18.09
CA CYS A 451 23.62 4.61 18.98
C CYS A 451 22.36 4.79 19.85
N GLN A 452 21.76 6.00 19.88
CA GLN A 452 20.49 6.29 20.51
C GLN A 452 19.34 6.41 19.50
N ALA A 453 19.62 6.22 18.21
CA ALA A 453 18.63 6.29 17.15
C ALA A 453 18.29 4.89 16.64
N TRP A 454 17.02 4.61 16.65
CA TRP A 454 16.45 3.31 16.29
C TRP A 454 15.42 3.46 15.17
N ARG A 455 15.49 2.57 14.19
CA ARG A 455 14.49 2.53 13.12
C ARG A 455 13.56 1.34 13.34
N PRO A 456 12.28 1.57 13.64
CA PRO A 456 11.30 0.50 13.67
C PRO A 456 10.97 0.10 12.23
N GLU A 457 11.24 -1.14 11.88
CA GLU A 457 10.94 -1.71 10.58
C GLU A 457 9.91 -2.84 10.75
N PRO A 458 8.76 -2.80 10.05
CA PRO A 458 7.72 -3.82 10.19
C PRO A 458 8.25 -5.18 9.68
N VAL A 459 7.89 -6.25 10.39
CA VAL A 459 8.28 -7.64 10.07
C VAL A 459 7.09 -8.59 9.97
N GLY A 460 5.89 -8.02 9.69
CA GLY A 460 4.64 -8.73 9.57
C GLY A 460 3.92 -8.95 10.92
N ASP A 461 2.65 -9.34 10.86
CA ASP A 461 1.78 -9.69 12.01
C ASP A 461 1.69 -8.60 13.11
N GLY A 462 1.94 -7.33 12.77
CA GLY A 462 1.92 -6.22 13.71
C GLY A 462 3.17 -6.12 14.60
N TYR A 463 4.27 -6.77 14.20
CA TYR A 463 5.55 -6.69 14.89
C TYR A 463 6.57 -5.89 14.09
N PHE A 464 7.55 -5.34 14.80
CA PHE A 464 8.67 -4.56 14.28
C PHE A 464 9.99 -5.14 14.75
N ARG A 465 11.03 -5.00 13.93
CA ARG A 465 12.42 -5.03 14.42
C ARG A 465 12.87 -3.59 14.63
N LEU A 466 13.60 -3.32 15.69
CA LEU A 466 14.20 -2.00 15.93
C LEU A 466 15.66 -2.04 15.52
N VAL A 467 15.98 -1.37 14.42
CA VAL A 467 17.33 -1.36 13.85
C VAL A 467 18.12 -0.18 14.43
N SER A 468 19.27 -0.45 15.03
CA SER A 468 20.20 0.58 15.50
C SER A 468 20.80 1.32 14.30
N LYS A 469 20.67 2.63 14.27
CA LYS A 469 21.25 3.48 13.19
C LYS A 469 22.78 3.41 13.16
N ASN A 470 23.40 3.16 14.32
CA ASN A 470 24.86 3.12 14.43
C ASN A 470 25.48 1.85 13.82
N SER A 471 24.84 0.70 14.06
CA SER A 471 25.42 -0.61 13.72
C SER A 471 24.68 -1.35 12.60
N GLY A 472 23.40 -1.01 12.33
CA GLY A 472 22.52 -1.83 11.50
C GLY A 472 22.05 -3.13 12.16
N LEU A 473 22.46 -3.40 13.40
CA LEU A 473 21.99 -4.54 14.19
C LEU A 473 20.63 -4.24 14.82
N VAL A 474 19.93 -5.28 15.28
CA VAL A 474 18.56 -5.12 15.81
C VAL A 474 18.48 -5.35 17.31
N LEU A 475 17.48 -4.76 17.96
CA LEU A 475 17.17 -4.98 19.36
C LEU A 475 16.75 -6.45 19.57
N ASP A 476 17.42 -7.13 20.46
CA ASP A 476 17.38 -8.59 20.63
C ASP A 476 17.33 -8.98 22.11
N VAL A 477 16.52 -9.98 22.46
CA VAL A 477 16.56 -10.59 23.79
C VAL A 477 17.64 -11.65 23.80
N ASP A 478 18.64 -11.47 24.67
CA ASP A 478 19.80 -12.38 24.77
C ASP A 478 19.39 -13.85 24.92
N ALA A 479 20.07 -14.70 24.12
CA ALA A 479 19.82 -16.13 24.02
C ALA A 479 18.36 -16.51 23.74
N CYS A 480 17.55 -15.61 23.15
CA CYS A 480 16.09 -15.78 22.97
C CYS A 480 15.38 -16.23 24.26
N SER A 481 15.83 -15.78 25.40
CA SER A 481 15.26 -16.14 26.71
C SER A 481 13.79 -15.71 26.81
N THR A 482 12.96 -16.51 27.48
CA THR A 482 11.59 -16.17 27.84
C THR A 482 11.45 -15.76 29.31
N THR A 483 12.55 -15.67 30.05
CA THR A 483 12.55 -15.38 31.47
C THR A 483 12.49 -13.87 31.73
N ALA A 484 11.71 -13.44 32.72
CA ALA A 484 11.73 -12.07 33.21
C ALA A 484 13.12 -11.75 33.81
N GLY A 485 13.68 -10.58 33.47
CA GLY A 485 15.04 -10.18 33.86
C GLY A 485 16.12 -10.57 32.82
N ALA A 486 15.74 -11.24 31.72
CA ALA A 486 16.69 -11.53 30.65
C ALA A 486 17.14 -10.22 29.97
N ASN A 487 18.44 -10.19 29.67
CA ASN A 487 19.10 -9.02 29.10
C ASN A 487 18.60 -8.71 27.71
N VAL A 488 18.63 -7.43 27.35
CA VAL A 488 18.41 -6.95 25.99
C VAL A 488 19.72 -6.39 25.45
N GLN A 489 20.05 -6.80 24.23
CA GLN A 489 21.28 -6.50 23.51
C GLN A 489 20.98 -6.07 22.09
N GLN A 490 21.99 -5.77 21.30
CA GLN A 490 21.85 -5.73 19.84
C GLN A 490 22.47 -6.97 19.21
N TRP A 491 21.85 -7.49 18.15
CA TRP A 491 22.33 -8.66 17.41
C TRP A 491 22.01 -8.55 15.92
N GLN A 492 22.74 -9.30 15.08
CA GLN A 492 22.37 -9.39 13.66
C GLN A 492 20.95 -9.95 13.49
N TRP A 493 20.23 -9.49 12.48
CA TRP A 493 18.88 -9.95 12.20
C TRP A 493 18.89 -11.41 11.73
N LEU A 494 18.25 -12.29 12.47
CA LEU A 494 18.10 -13.72 12.18
C LEU A 494 16.64 -14.11 11.88
N GLY A 495 15.69 -13.18 12.01
CA GLY A 495 14.26 -13.44 11.81
C GLY A 495 13.60 -14.18 12.96
N GLY A 496 14.28 -14.36 14.11
CA GLY A 496 13.74 -14.99 15.32
C GLY A 496 12.70 -14.12 16.03
N ASP A 497 11.80 -14.74 16.80
CA ASP A 497 10.76 -14.02 17.54
C ASP A 497 11.33 -13.18 18.72
N CYS A 498 12.54 -13.46 19.20
CA CYS A 498 13.26 -12.66 20.20
C CYS A 498 13.75 -11.29 19.67
N GLN A 499 13.68 -11.08 18.35
CA GLN A 499 14.04 -9.84 17.68
C GLN A 499 12.81 -9.06 17.18
N ARG A 500 11.61 -9.54 17.50
CA ARG A 500 10.34 -8.98 17.06
C ARG A 500 9.60 -8.35 18.22
N TRP A 501 9.23 -7.09 18.08
CA TRP A 501 8.61 -6.29 19.11
C TRP A 501 7.28 -5.73 18.64
N ARG A 502 6.22 -5.88 19.45
CA ARG A 502 4.96 -5.18 19.22
C ARG A 502 5.03 -3.82 19.90
N LEU A 503 4.79 -2.76 19.13
CA LEU A 503 4.67 -1.40 19.64
C LEU A 503 3.22 -1.16 20.08
N GLN A 504 2.96 -1.32 21.37
CA GLN A 504 1.62 -1.15 21.93
C GLN A 504 1.47 0.28 22.45
N PRO A 505 0.56 1.13 21.88
CA PRO A 505 0.30 2.45 22.42
C PRO A 505 -0.06 2.40 23.90
N SER A 506 0.52 3.29 24.68
CA SER A 506 0.33 3.35 26.13
C SER A 506 -0.16 4.74 26.51
N PRO A 507 -1.26 4.87 27.28
CA PRO A 507 -1.86 6.16 27.65
C PRO A 507 -0.90 7.03 28.48
#